data_47295bd1f66bbd0547a9d9ab180a559e
#
_entry.id   47295bd1f66bbd0547a9d9ab180a559e
#
_cell.length_a   1.000
_cell.length_b   1.000
_cell.length_c   1.000
_cell.angle_alpha   90.00
_cell.angle_beta   90.00
_cell.angle_gamma   90.00
#
_symmetry.space_group_name_H-M   'P 1'
#
loop_
_entity.id
_entity.type
_entity.pdbx_description
1 polymer ?
#
loop_
_entity_poly.entity_id
_entity_poly.type
_entity_poly.pdbx_seq_one_letter_code
_entity_poly.pdbx_strand_id
1 'polypeptide(L)'
;TDELIEKRIKSVNSKVKNVNNEIQLTLTTIMLRWHQSGDVATACRFMNTLVIDLDGTAVRSNAIKAWIQAYCGFNWVQGDDGKSLFTYNKKRSKVSYDDVVTAHQNMWSTFTKEPEYKPVISLDDINALKKKWDRALEGSTKDAEKHKNDDIDMELYNIISRYLMTK
;
A
#
# COMPACT_ATOMS: atom_id res chain seq x y z
N THR A 1 4.34 -31.37 27.67
CA THR A 1 5.80 -31.43 27.63
C THR A 1 6.29 -30.64 26.44
N ASP A 2 7.53 -30.18 26.48
CA ASP A 2 8.12 -29.26 25.45
C ASP A 2 8.11 -29.91 24.06
N GLU A 3 8.40 -31.20 23.97
CA GLU A 3 8.32 -31.95 22.69
C GLU A 3 6.95 -31.87 22.00
N LEU A 4 5.87 -31.90 22.78
CA LEU A 4 4.52 -31.76 22.21
C LEU A 4 4.28 -30.36 21.67
N ILE A 5 4.81 -29.35 22.35
CA ILE A 5 4.74 -27.94 21.92
C ILE A 5 5.53 -27.76 20.63
N GLU A 6 6.76 -28.26 20.57
CA GLU A 6 7.59 -28.20 19.36
C GLU A 6 6.93 -28.88 18.15
N LYS A 7 6.35 -30.07 18.37
CA LYS A 7 5.60 -30.78 17.31
C LYS A 7 4.41 -29.97 16.82
N ARG A 8 3.69 -29.28 17.71
CA ARG A 8 2.56 -28.41 17.35
C ARG A 8 3.05 -27.18 16.60
N ILE A 9 4.14 -26.55 17.02
CA ILE A 9 4.74 -25.41 16.31
C ILE A 9 5.13 -25.82 14.88
N LYS A 10 5.82 -26.95 14.70
CA LYS A 10 6.18 -27.48 13.36
C LYS A 10 4.94 -27.71 12.49
N SER A 11 3.87 -28.29 13.07
CA SER A 11 2.61 -28.52 12.37
C SER A 11 1.92 -27.23 11.93
N VAL A 12 1.89 -26.21 12.81
CA VAL A 12 1.33 -24.88 12.48
C VAL A 12 2.12 -24.23 11.35
N ASN A 13 3.45 -24.23 11.44
CA ASN A 13 4.32 -23.64 10.42
C ASN A 13 4.12 -24.31 9.04
N SER A 14 3.97 -25.64 9.02
CA SER A 14 3.68 -26.37 7.78
C SER A 14 2.33 -25.99 7.18
N LYS A 15 1.29 -25.85 7.99
CA LYS A 15 -0.05 -25.45 7.53
C LYS A 15 -0.05 -24.01 6.99
N VAL A 16 0.61 -23.08 7.67
CA VAL A 16 0.75 -21.69 7.20
C VAL A 16 1.49 -21.64 5.86
N LYS A 17 2.57 -22.41 5.73
CA LYS A 17 3.31 -22.50 4.46
C LYS A 17 2.45 -23.03 3.31
N ASN A 18 1.63 -24.06 3.57
CA ASN A 18 0.72 -24.62 2.59
C ASN A 18 -0.34 -23.59 2.15
N VAL A 19 -0.95 -22.87 3.08
CA VAL A 19 -1.93 -21.81 2.77
C VAL A 19 -1.29 -20.70 1.91
N ASN A 20 -0.07 -20.28 2.26
CA ASN A 20 0.63 -19.26 1.48
C ASN A 20 0.91 -19.72 0.04
N ASN A 21 1.29 -20.98 -0.14
CA ASN A 21 1.52 -21.56 -1.46
C ASN A 21 0.21 -21.67 -2.28
N GLU A 22 -0.89 -22.07 -1.66
CA GLU A 22 -2.19 -22.15 -2.33
C GLU A 22 -2.69 -20.77 -2.79
N ILE A 23 -2.52 -19.75 -1.96
CA ILE A 23 -2.86 -18.37 -2.35
C ILE A 23 -1.97 -17.92 -3.53
N GLN A 24 -0.65 -18.16 -3.47
CA GLN A 24 0.27 -17.82 -4.56
C GLN A 24 -0.13 -18.52 -5.86
N LEU A 25 -0.44 -19.80 -5.79
CA LEU A 25 -0.86 -20.58 -6.95
C LEU A 25 -2.18 -20.05 -7.52
N THR A 26 -3.13 -19.69 -6.67
CA THR A 26 -4.41 -19.10 -7.08
C THR A 26 -4.20 -17.78 -7.80
N LEU A 27 -3.41 -16.87 -7.24
CA LEU A 27 -3.09 -15.57 -7.83
C LEU A 27 -2.46 -15.72 -9.22
N THR A 28 -1.46 -16.58 -9.34
CA THR A 28 -0.75 -16.80 -10.62
C THR A 28 -1.60 -17.57 -11.63
N THR A 29 -2.49 -18.44 -11.19
CA THR A 29 -3.47 -19.11 -12.06
C THR A 29 -4.47 -18.12 -12.66
N ILE A 30 -4.94 -17.14 -11.87
CA ILE A 30 -5.80 -16.07 -12.38
C ILE A 30 -5.05 -15.25 -13.45
N MET A 31 -3.78 -14.90 -13.20
CA MET A 31 -2.96 -14.19 -14.19
C MET A 31 -2.74 -15.00 -15.46
N LEU A 32 -2.44 -16.31 -15.34
CA LEU A 32 -2.27 -17.19 -16.49
C LEU A 32 -3.54 -17.29 -17.33
N ARG A 33 -4.69 -17.42 -16.70
CA ARG A 33 -5.98 -17.38 -17.39
C ARG A 33 -6.17 -16.04 -18.11
N TRP A 34 -5.86 -14.91 -17.48
CA TRP A 34 -5.93 -13.59 -18.10
C TRP A 34 -5.01 -13.51 -19.32
N HIS A 35 -3.75 -14.00 -19.18
CA HIS A 35 -2.83 -14.10 -20.33
C HIS A 35 -3.43 -14.85 -21.51
N GLN A 36 -4.06 -16.00 -21.25
CA GLN A 36 -4.62 -16.87 -22.28
C GLN A 36 -5.89 -16.31 -22.93
N SER A 37 -6.77 -15.71 -22.13
CA SER A 37 -8.09 -15.24 -22.59
C SER A 37 -8.14 -13.78 -23.01
N GLY A 38 -7.20 -12.95 -22.54
CA GLY A 38 -7.28 -11.48 -22.66
C GLY A 38 -8.36 -10.84 -21.81
N ASP A 39 -9.10 -11.61 -20.99
CA ASP A 39 -10.23 -11.13 -20.19
C ASP A 39 -9.78 -10.57 -18.85
N VAL A 40 -9.39 -9.30 -18.87
CA VAL A 40 -8.99 -8.54 -17.68
C VAL A 40 -10.13 -8.32 -16.69
N ALA A 41 -11.36 -8.24 -17.16
CA ALA A 41 -12.53 -8.01 -16.30
C ALA A 41 -12.77 -9.20 -15.37
N THR A 42 -12.73 -10.41 -15.93
CA THR A 42 -12.86 -11.65 -15.16
C THR A 42 -11.67 -11.84 -14.20
N ALA A 43 -10.44 -11.53 -14.64
CA ALA A 43 -9.27 -11.58 -13.76
C ALA A 43 -9.42 -10.63 -12.55
N CYS A 44 -9.81 -9.38 -12.80
CA CYS A 44 -10.05 -8.40 -11.75
C CYS A 44 -11.17 -8.86 -10.78
N ARG A 45 -12.25 -9.42 -11.28
CA ARG A 45 -13.33 -9.98 -10.47
C ARG A 45 -12.84 -11.11 -9.56
N PHE A 46 -12.05 -12.05 -10.07
CA PHE A 46 -11.51 -13.15 -9.25
C PHE A 46 -10.54 -12.65 -8.18
N MET A 47 -9.69 -11.63 -8.49
CA MET A 47 -8.81 -11.02 -7.50
C MET A 47 -9.61 -10.33 -6.39
N ASN A 48 -10.71 -9.64 -6.73
CA ASN A 48 -11.62 -9.04 -5.75
C ASN A 48 -12.26 -10.09 -4.85
N THR A 49 -12.80 -11.17 -5.44
CA THR A 49 -13.39 -12.26 -4.66
C THR A 49 -12.38 -12.84 -3.68
N LEU A 50 -11.15 -13.16 -4.13
CA LEU A 50 -10.12 -13.72 -3.28
C LEU A 50 -9.79 -12.79 -2.09
N VAL A 51 -9.64 -11.48 -2.33
CA VAL A 51 -9.30 -10.53 -1.27
C VAL A 51 -10.45 -10.36 -0.28
N ILE A 52 -11.71 -10.32 -0.76
CA ILE A 52 -12.90 -10.21 0.10
C ILE A 52 -13.04 -11.46 0.97
N ASP A 53 -12.88 -12.66 0.40
CA ASP A 53 -13.03 -13.93 1.12
C ASP A 53 -11.92 -14.12 2.18
N LEU A 54 -10.76 -13.51 1.96
CA LEU A 54 -9.64 -13.54 2.91
C LEU A 54 -9.71 -12.41 3.95
N ASP A 55 -10.59 -11.42 3.77
CA ASP A 55 -10.72 -10.32 4.73
C ASP A 55 -11.30 -10.82 6.05
N GLY A 56 -10.75 -10.33 7.17
CA GLY A 56 -11.09 -10.82 8.51
C GLY A 56 -10.48 -12.16 8.89
N THR A 57 -9.70 -12.80 8.00
CA THR A 57 -8.91 -13.99 8.32
C THR A 57 -7.54 -13.62 8.89
N ALA A 58 -6.78 -14.63 9.36
CA ALA A 58 -5.39 -14.44 9.80
C ALA A 58 -4.41 -14.14 8.64
N VAL A 59 -4.89 -14.14 7.40
CA VAL A 59 -4.08 -13.85 6.21
C VAL A 59 -3.83 -12.35 6.08
N ARG A 60 -2.60 -11.98 5.74
CA ARG A 60 -2.18 -10.58 5.55
C ARG A 60 -2.76 -10.01 4.25
N SER A 61 -4.04 -9.67 4.23
CA SER A 61 -4.76 -9.18 3.03
C SER A 61 -4.08 -7.96 2.38
N ASN A 62 -3.46 -7.09 3.17
CA ASN A 62 -2.72 -5.93 2.66
C ASN A 62 -1.49 -6.31 1.81
N ALA A 63 -0.79 -7.40 2.15
CA ALA A 63 0.33 -7.89 1.35
C ALA A 63 -0.16 -8.45 0.00
N ILE A 64 -1.29 -9.16 -0.01
CA ILE A 64 -1.93 -9.64 -1.24
C ILE A 64 -2.38 -8.46 -2.10
N LYS A 65 -3.02 -7.44 -1.52
CA LYS A 65 -3.44 -6.22 -2.23
C LYS A 65 -2.24 -5.53 -2.89
N ALA A 66 -1.14 -5.35 -2.15
CA ALA A 66 0.07 -4.73 -2.67
C ALA A 66 0.70 -5.56 -3.81
N TRP A 67 0.71 -6.89 -3.68
CA TRP A 67 1.19 -7.80 -4.71
C TRP A 67 0.34 -7.70 -5.99
N ILE A 68 -1.00 -7.72 -5.87
CA ILE A 68 -1.92 -7.57 -7.01
C ILE A 68 -1.70 -6.21 -7.70
N GLN A 69 -1.53 -5.13 -6.96
CA GLN A 69 -1.22 -3.81 -7.54
C GLN A 69 0.09 -3.83 -8.33
N ALA A 70 1.14 -4.46 -7.78
CA ALA A 70 2.45 -4.50 -8.42
C ALA A 70 2.46 -5.35 -9.70
N TYR A 71 1.93 -6.56 -9.65
CA TYR A 71 2.03 -7.51 -10.78
C TYR A 71 0.86 -7.47 -11.74
N CYS A 72 -0.36 -7.17 -11.27
CA CYS A 72 -1.53 -7.03 -12.15
C CYS A 72 -1.75 -5.58 -12.59
N GLY A 73 -1.18 -4.58 -11.89
CA GLY A 73 -1.41 -3.16 -12.16
C GLY A 73 -2.87 -2.76 -11.97
N PHE A 74 -3.58 -3.43 -11.07
CA PHE A 74 -4.92 -3.06 -10.66
C PHE A 74 -4.84 -1.98 -9.57
N ASN A 75 -5.81 -1.07 -9.55
CA ASN A 75 -5.90 -0.02 -8.55
C ASN A 75 -6.90 -0.41 -7.47
N TRP A 76 -6.48 -0.34 -6.20
CA TRP A 76 -7.39 -0.51 -5.06
C TRP A 76 -8.09 0.81 -4.79
N VAL A 77 -9.40 0.86 -4.98
CA VAL A 77 -10.19 2.09 -4.91
C VAL A 77 -11.36 1.89 -3.96
N GLN A 78 -11.63 2.88 -3.13
CA GLN A 78 -12.84 2.92 -2.32
C GLN A 78 -14.01 3.40 -3.17
N GLY A 79 -15.07 2.61 -3.24
CA GLY A 79 -16.30 2.96 -3.92
C GLY A 79 -17.19 3.89 -3.07
N ASP A 80 -18.22 4.44 -3.71
CA ASP A 80 -19.20 5.34 -3.08
C ASP A 80 -20.01 4.65 -1.96
N ASP A 81 -20.12 3.33 -2.01
CA ASP A 81 -20.76 2.48 -1.00
C ASP A 81 -19.86 2.19 0.22
N GLY A 82 -18.67 2.79 0.27
CA GLY A 82 -17.68 2.59 1.32
C GLY A 82 -16.88 1.28 1.18
N LYS A 83 -17.20 0.42 0.22
CA LYS A 83 -16.45 -0.80 -0.05
C LYS A 83 -15.26 -0.50 -0.97
N SER A 84 -14.14 -1.12 -0.68
CA SER A 84 -12.95 -0.98 -1.53
C SER A 84 -12.81 -2.21 -2.43
N LEU A 85 -12.53 -1.98 -3.71
CA LEU A 85 -12.38 -3.01 -4.73
C LEU A 85 -11.21 -2.68 -5.67
N PHE A 86 -10.66 -3.71 -6.31
CA PHE A 86 -9.78 -3.50 -7.44
C PHE A 86 -10.55 -3.04 -8.66
N THR A 87 -9.98 -2.07 -9.34
CA THR A 87 -10.37 -1.61 -10.67
C THR A 87 -9.21 -1.79 -11.63
N TYR A 88 -9.51 -1.89 -12.92
CA TYR A 88 -8.49 -2.07 -13.95
C TYR A 88 -8.59 -1.00 -15.03
N ASN A 89 -7.46 -0.70 -15.66
CA ASN A 89 -7.44 0.15 -16.85
C ASN A 89 -7.81 -0.69 -18.07
N LYS A 90 -8.90 -0.33 -18.77
CA LYS A 90 -9.36 -1.01 -19.99
C LYS A 90 -8.31 -1.07 -21.10
N LYS A 91 -7.35 -0.12 -21.12
CA LYS A 91 -6.24 -0.12 -22.09
C LYS A 91 -5.20 -1.22 -21.80
N ARG A 92 -5.15 -1.77 -20.57
CA ARG A 92 -4.26 -2.86 -20.18
C ARG A 92 -4.94 -4.21 -20.43
N SER A 93 -5.11 -4.57 -21.70
CA SER A 93 -5.86 -5.77 -22.10
C SER A 93 -5.07 -7.07 -21.99
N LYS A 94 -3.75 -7.02 -21.79
CA LYS A 94 -2.90 -8.23 -21.79
C LYS A 94 -1.85 -8.15 -20.68
N VAL A 95 -1.59 -9.31 -20.09
CA VAL A 95 -0.41 -9.62 -19.27
C VAL A 95 0.44 -10.60 -20.06
N SER A 96 1.76 -10.41 -20.08
CA SER A 96 2.67 -11.32 -20.78
C SER A 96 2.88 -12.61 -19.98
N TYR A 97 3.37 -13.66 -20.63
CA TYR A 97 3.77 -14.88 -19.92
C TYR A 97 4.93 -14.63 -18.95
N ASP A 98 5.87 -13.77 -19.34
CA ASP A 98 7.00 -13.38 -18.48
C ASP A 98 6.55 -12.65 -17.22
N ASP A 99 5.50 -11.81 -17.31
CA ASP A 99 4.87 -11.20 -16.13
C ASP A 99 4.31 -12.25 -15.17
N VAL A 100 3.67 -13.31 -15.72
CA VAL A 100 3.13 -14.41 -14.90
C VAL A 100 4.25 -15.17 -14.21
N VAL A 101 5.34 -15.49 -14.94
CA VAL A 101 6.52 -16.17 -14.37
C VAL A 101 7.16 -15.33 -13.27
N THR A 102 7.38 -14.04 -13.55
CA THR A 102 7.94 -13.10 -12.58
C THR A 102 7.07 -13.00 -11.33
N ALA A 103 5.76 -12.87 -11.50
CA ALA A 103 4.80 -12.84 -10.42
C ALA A 103 4.81 -14.15 -9.59
N HIS A 104 4.95 -15.31 -10.26
CA HIS A 104 5.03 -16.60 -9.58
C HIS A 104 6.28 -16.74 -8.71
N GLN A 105 7.41 -16.23 -9.16
CA GLN A 105 8.70 -16.27 -8.45
C GLN A 105 8.72 -15.34 -7.22
N ASN A 106 7.84 -14.35 -7.18
CA ASN A 106 7.77 -13.36 -6.11
C ASN A 106 6.55 -13.63 -5.22
N MET A 107 6.80 -14.37 -4.14
CA MET A 107 5.76 -14.78 -3.19
C MET A 107 5.06 -13.59 -2.56
N TRP A 108 3.72 -13.59 -2.58
CA TRP A 108 2.92 -12.53 -1.94
C TRP A 108 3.20 -12.40 -0.44
N SER A 109 3.50 -13.50 0.24
CA SER A 109 3.71 -13.54 1.69
C SER A 109 5.00 -12.86 2.15
N THR A 110 5.98 -12.77 1.26
CA THR A 110 7.26 -12.06 1.47
C THR A 110 7.32 -10.75 0.71
N PHE A 111 6.27 -10.44 -0.06
CA PHE A 111 6.22 -9.21 -0.85
C PHE A 111 6.14 -7.99 0.07
N THR A 112 7.11 -7.11 -0.08
CA THR A 112 7.12 -5.79 0.52
C THR A 112 7.09 -4.77 -0.60
N LYS A 113 6.04 -3.92 -0.62
CA LYS A 113 6.03 -2.79 -1.54
C LYS A 113 7.27 -1.94 -1.22
N GLU A 114 8.08 -1.66 -2.24
CA GLU A 114 9.16 -0.69 -2.06
C GLU A 114 8.55 0.61 -1.53
N PRO A 115 9.09 1.17 -0.45
CA PRO A 115 8.60 2.43 0.06
C PRO A 115 8.73 3.48 -1.04
N GLU A 116 7.62 4.15 -1.36
CA GLU A 116 7.69 5.31 -2.23
C GLU A 116 8.70 6.28 -1.65
N TYR A 117 9.65 6.72 -2.48
CA TYR A 117 10.59 7.75 -2.07
C TYR A 117 9.78 8.97 -1.64
N LYS A 118 9.79 9.24 -0.35
CA LYS A 118 9.30 10.49 0.19
C LYS A 118 10.53 11.36 0.42
N PRO A 119 10.64 12.52 -0.23
CA PRO A 119 11.70 13.45 0.09
C PRO A 119 11.66 13.72 1.60
N VAL A 120 12.82 13.80 2.21
CA VAL A 120 12.97 14.01 3.68
C VAL A 120 12.20 15.26 4.12
N ILE A 121 12.09 16.26 3.22
CA ILE A 121 11.27 17.46 3.38
C ILE A 121 10.60 17.72 2.03
N SER A 122 9.29 17.66 1.97
CA SER A 122 8.51 18.04 0.79
C SER A 122 8.19 19.54 0.79
N LEU A 123 7.81 20.09 -0.36
CA LEU A 123 7.30 21.45 -0.44
C LEU A 123 6.05 21.66 0.42
N ASP A 124 5.23 20.62 0.54
CA ASP A 124 4.04 20.63 1.40
C ASP A 124 4.40 20.70 2.88
N ASP A 125 5.48 20.02 3.31
CA ASP A 125 5.98 20.09 4.68
C ASP A 125 6.50 21.51 5.00
N ILE A 126 7.20 22.13 4.05
CA ILE A 126 7.68 23.51 4.17
C ILE A 126 6.49 24.49 4.28
N ASN A 127 5.47 24.33 3.45
CA ASN A 127 4.26 25.13 3.49
C ASN A 127 3.49 24.93 4.80
N ALA A 128 3.40 23.69 5.29
CA ALA A 128 2.76 23.37 6.55
C ALA A 128 3.50 24.00 7.74
N LEU A 129 4.83 23.93 7.74
CA LEU A 129 5.68 24.56 8.76
C LEU A 129 5.51 26.08 8.75
N LYS A 130 5.56 26.71 7.57
CA LYS A 130 5.34 28.14 7.43
C LYS A 130 3.97 28.56 7.98
N LYS A 131 2.90 27.88 7.59
CA LYS A 131 1.54 28.15 8.12
C LYS A 131 1.45 28.02 9.64
N LYS A 132 2.16 27.06 10.22
CA LYS A 132 2.23 26.88 11.67
C LYS A 132 2.90 28.07 12.34
N TRP A 133 4.01 28.54 11.78
CA TRP A 133 4.74 29.70 12.28
C TRP A 133 3.98 31.03 12.07
N ASP A 134 3.32 31.22 10.92
CA ASP A 134 2.45 32.37 10.68
C ASP A 134 1.38 32.49 11.77
N ARG A 135 0.69 31.39 12.09
CA ARG A 135 -0.32 31.36 13.15
C ARG A 135 0.24 31.68 14.54
N ALA A 136 1.44 31.20 14.82
CA ALA A 136 2.11 31.48 16.08
C ALA A 136 2.54 32.94 16.19
N LEU A 137 2.95 33.59 15.09
CA LEU A 137 3.35 34.99 15.03
C LEU A 137 2.15 35.96 15.00
N GLU A 138 1.06 35.56 14.31
CA GLU A 138 -0.16 36.39 14.22
C GLU A 138 -0.96 36.52 15.53
N GLY A 139 -0.61 35.73 16.56
CA GLY A 139 -1.18 35.86 17.91
C GLY A 139 -2.65 35.50 18.01
N SER A 140 -3.21 34.72 17.10
CA SER A 140 -4.60 34.29 17.22
C SER A 140 -4.77 33.32 18.40
N THR A 141 -5.65 33.70 19.30
CA THR A 141 -5.70 33.37 20.71
C THR A 141 -5.70 31.90 21.12
N LYS A 142 -6.14 30.99 20.27
CA LYS A 142 -6.13 29.53 20.57
C LYS A 142 -4.89 28.81 20.07
N ASP A 143 -4.33 29.23 18.93
CA ASP A 143 -3.16 28.61 18.32
C ASP A 143 -1.87 29.16 18.92
N ALA A 144 -1.84 30.45 19.34
CA ALA A 144 -0.71 31.07 20.01
C ALA A 144 -0.40 30.43 21.38
N GLU A 145 -1.43 30.06 22.16
CA GLU A 145 -1.23 29.34 23.43
C GLU A 145 -0.69 27.93 23.20
N LYS A 146 -1.14 27.27 22.17
CA LYS A 146 -0.69 25.88 21.79
C LYS A 146 0.75 25.85 21.28
N HIS A 147 1.21 26.93 20.65
CA HIS A 147 2.53 27.06 20.06
C HIS A 147 3.45 28.04 20.83
N LYS A 148 3.08 28.46 22.02
CA LYS A 148 3.81 29.42 22.86
C LYS A 148 5.22 29.00 23.22
N ASN A 149 5.53 27.70 23.11
CA ASN A 149 6.86 27.11 23.36
C ASN A 149 7.56 26.68 22.06
N ASP A 150 7.02 26.97 20.88
CA ASP A 150 7.72 26.70 19.64
C ASP A 150 8.80 27.77 19.45
N ASP A 151 10.06 27.36 19.53
CA ASP A 151 11.22 28.20 19.26
C ASP A 151 11.25 28.46 17.74
N ILE A 152 10.73 29.63 17.33
CA ILE A 152 10.68 30.00 15.92
C ILE A 152 12.01 30.65 15.56
N ASP A 153 12.80 29.95 14.77
CA ASP A 153 14.00 30.51 14.17
C ASP A 153 13.59 31.54 13.08
N MET A 154 13.67 32.82 13.43
CA MET A 154 13.27 33.92 12.57
C MET A 154 14.12 34.03 11.30
N GLU A 155 15.36 33.59 11.32
CA GLU A 155 16.22 33.55 10.14
C GLU A 155 15.73 32.49 9.15
N LEU A 156 15.49 31.29 9.64
CA LEU A 156 14.92 30.19 8.86
C LEU A 156 13.51 30.52 8.33
N TYR A 157 12.68 31.16 9.16
CA TYR A 157 11.36 31.65 8.74
C TYR A 157 11.45 32.61 7.54
N ASN A 158 12.38 33.57 7.57
CA ASN A 158 12.58 34.54 6.51
C ASN A 158 13.11 33.87 5.22
N ILE A 159 14.01 32.89 5.35
CA ILE A 159 14.53 32.10 4.22
C ILE A 159 13.39 31.33 3.55
N ILE A 160 12.59 30.60 4.33
CA ILE A 160 11.44 29.83 3.85
C ILE A 160 10.41 30.74 3.17
N SER A 161 10.11 31.88 3.78
CA SER A 161 9.13 32.83 3.23
C SER A 161 9.59 33.39 1.87
N ARG A 162 10.87 33.74 1.72
CA ARG A 162 11.44 34.17 0.44
C ARG A 162 11.39 33.07 -0.60
N TYR A 163 11.76 31.85 -0.24
CA TYR A 163 11.75 30.71 -1.16
C TYR A 163 10.34 30.42 -1.70
N LEU A 164 9.31 30.46 -0.85
CA LEU A 164 7.93 30.22 -1.24
C LEU A 164 7.32 31.34 -2.11
N MET A 165 7.85 32.58 -2.01
CA MET A 165 7.42 33.71 -2.86
C MET A 165 8.00 33.64 -4.28
N THR A 166 9.04 32.83 -4.50
CA THR A 166 9.73 32.71 -5.81
C THR A 166 9.28 31.52 -6.64
N LYS A 167 8.34 30.73 -6.13
CA LYS A 167 7.74 29.54 -6.77
C LYS A 167 6.30 29.81 -7.20
#